data_eb6c508979fe0c4787299f3411e52d5a
#
_entry.id   eb6c508979fe0c4787299f3411e52d5a
#
_cell.length_a   1.000
_cell.length_b   1.000
_cell.length_c   1.000
_cell.angle_alpha   90.00
_cell.angle_beta   90.00
_cell.angle_gamma   90.00
#
_symmetry.space_group_name_H-M   'P 1'
#
loop_
_entity.id
_entity.type
_entity.pdbx_description
1 polymer ?
#
loop_
_entity_poly.entity_id
_entity_poly.type
_entity_poly.pdbx_seq_one_letter_code
_entity_poly.pdbx_strand_id
1 'polypeptide(L)'
;LGEETIMTEDSIDQQIDDILEALRETSGKEVSREELEKELRKFLEYGVPADHAKQTLVKKFGGEATQQTPSERTLVVDLKPSQQSVHILCRVVSVNPRSIQVKGEERKIFYGILGDESGTVQFTAWKDFELEKGNVVEIVNAYTKEWQGSVKVNFGDRTKIKKMEESQIPEMSAEPREYKIKDLRGGLSTVEVSARILEIKEREVEINGQKKKVFSGVLGDETGKAQFTAWHDFKLKEGAVVKISSGYVKAWKGIPQFTFDQKATVEKLDANKIPEKDVKTQKIPISELVERNGGLDVEVEGTIIEIRKGSGFVQRCPECNRVLQGDTCAVHGAVQGKADVRMKLVIDDGAGSVSAILGRELTEKLLGKTMNESSGDDGLVEEMNTLLFGHRVSLQGNALGDQFGVTVIARDANRADFNVAEEAERLSQELEDLL
;
A
#
# COMPACT_ATOMS: atom_id res chain seq x y z
N LEU A 1 -1.91 -9.33 -24.00
CA LEU A 1 -1.78 -8.78 -25.35
C LEU A 1 -1.85 -7.27 -25.17
N GLY A 2 -0.67 -6.60 -25.18
CA GLY A 2 -0.59 -5.16 -25.04
C GLY A 2 -1.27 -4.48 -26.23
N GLU A 3 -2.04 -3.47 -25.98
CA GLU A 3 -2.47 -2.51 -26.99
C GLU A 3 -1.21 -1.83 -27.53
N GLU A 4 -0.82 -2.15 -28.75
CA GLU A 4 0.10 -1.36 -29.55
C GLU A 4 -0.61 -0.03 -29.82
N THR A 5 -0.30 0.98 -29.03
CA THR A 5 -0.68 2.36 -29.34
C THR A 5 0.09 2.76 -30.59
N ILE A 6 -0.52 2.59 -31.75
CA ILE A 6 -0.01 3.09 -33.03
C ILE A 6 -0.01 4.62 -32.90
N MET A 7 1.17 5.21 -32.70
CA MET A 7 1.32 6.67 -32.68
C MET A 7 0.93 7.21 -34.05
N THR A 8 0.07 8.22 -34.05
CA THR A 8 -0.33 8.93 -35.28
C THR A 8 0.85 9.74 -35.83
N GLU A 9 0.89 9.99 -37.13
CA GLU A 9 1.95 10.82 -37.75
C GLU A 9 2.05 12.20 -37.12
N ASP A 10 0.95 12.83 -36.77
CA ASP A 10 0.90 14.10 -36.04
C ASP A 10 1.63 14.03 -34.69
N SER A 11 1.56 12.90 -33.99
CA SER A 11 2.26 12.67 -32.72
C SER A 11 3.77 12.53 -32.90
N ILE A 12 4.23 11.95 -34.00
CA ILE A 12 5.65 11.81 -34.32
C ILE A 12 6.24 13.18 -34.69
N ASP A 13 5.53 13.96 -35.47
CA ASP A 13 5.93 15.32 -35.85
C ASP A 13 6.08 16.22 -34.65
N GLN A 14 5.15 16.16 -33.70
CA GLN A 14 5.24 16.91 -32.42
C GLN A 14 6.49 16.51 -31.62
N GLN A 15 6.81 15.22 -31.56
CA GLN A 15 7.99 14.71 -30.85
C GLN A 15 9.30 15.21 -31.51
N ILE A 16 9.34 15.28 -32.84
CA ILE A 16 10.50 15.79 -33.58
C ILE A 16 10.69 17.28 -33.32
N ASP A 17 9.61 18.07 -33.32
CA ASP A 17 9.67 19.51 -33.05
C ASP A 17 10.18 19.76 -31.62
N ASP A 18 9.72 19.02 -30.64
CA ASP A 18 10.20 19.08 -29.26
C ASP A 18 11.71 18.73 -29.13
N ILE A 19 12.19 17.73 -29.92
CA ILE A 19 13.61 17.35 -29.93
C ILE A 19 14.44 18.48 -30.56
N LEU A 20 13.98 19.08 -31.65
CA LEU A 20 14.67 20.21 -32.31
C LEU A 20 14.76 21.44 -31.40
N GLU A 21 13.69 21.75 -30.68
CA GLU A 21 13.66 22.85 -29.72
C GLU A 21 14.66 22.58 -28.57
N ALA A 22 14.65 21.41 -28.00
CA ALA A 22 15.58 21.01 -26.95
C ALA A 22 17.06 21.06 -27.40
N LEU A 23 17.35 20.71 -28.66
CA LEU A 23 18.69 20.77 -29.21
C LEU A 23 19.14 22.22 -29.50
N ARG A 24 18.22 23.07 -29.92
CA ARG A 24 18.51 24.53 -30.12
C ARG A 24 18.87 25.19 -28.80
N GLU A 25 18.11 24.93 -27.76
CA GLU A 25 18.31 25.54 -26.43
C GLU A 25 19.59 25.07 -25.74
N THR A 26 19.97 23.78 -25.92
CA THR A 26 21.05 23.18 -25.13
C THR A 26 22.36 23.04 -25.84
N SER A 27 22.40 22.86 -27.18
CA SER A 27 23.65 22.58 -27.91
C SER A 27 23.93 23.54 -29.03
N GLY A 28 22.96 24.33 -29.48
CA GLY A 28 23.10 25.24 -30.63
C GLY A 28 23.42 24.54 -31.96
N LYS A 29 23.29 23.22 -32.03
CA LYS A 29 23.53 22.43 -33.23
C LYS A 29 22.27 22.33 -34.06
N GLU A 30 22.37 22.56 -35.36
CA GLU A 30 21.32 22.27 -36.33
C GLU A 30 21.41 20.79 -36.70
N VAL A 31 20.35 20.03 -36.42
CA VAL A 31 20.18 18.62 -36.80
C VAL A 31 19.06 18.57 -37.82
N SER A 32 19.23 17.76 -38.88
CA SER A 32 18.21 17.55 -39.91
C SER A 32 16.96 16.87 -39.31
N ARG A 33 15.78 17.43 -39.64
CA ARG A 33 14.49 16.85 -39.28
C ARG A 33 14.36 15.41 -39.78
N GLU A 34 14.83 15.13 -41.00
CA GLU A 34 14.79 13.81 -41.62
C GLU A 34 15.65 12.77 -40.87
N GLU A 35 16.80 13.21 -40.35
CA GLU A 35 17.68 12.33 -39.57
C GLU A 35 17.07 11.98 -38.19
N LEU A 36 16.45 12.97 -37.55
CA LEU A 36 15.74 12.76 -36.28
C LEU A 36 14.53 11.84 -36.45
N GLU A 37 13.74 12.06 -37.49
CA GLU A 37 12.58 11.22 -37.78
C GLU A 37 12.97 9.76 -38.00
N LYS A 38 14.01 9.52 -38.81
CA LYS A 38 14.52 8.17 -39.08
C LYS A 38 14.98 7.46 -37.81
N GLU A 39 15.71 8.15 -36.95
CA GLU A 39 16.19 7.57 -35.69
C GLU A 39 15.05 7.38 -34.70
N LEU A 40 14.10 8.30 -34.61
CA LEU A 40 12.94 8.19 -33.72
C LEU A 40 12.07 6.99 -34.10
N ARG A 41 11.73 6.84 -35.39
CA ARG A 41 10.97 5.69 -35.90
C ARG A 41 11.66 4.36 -35.57
N LYS A 42 12.99 4.31 -35.70
CA LYS A 42 13.77 3.13 -35.35
C LYS A 42 13.66 2.76 -33.87
N PHE A 43 13.68 3.72 -32.95
CA PHE A 43 13.46 3.45 -31.53
C PHE A 43 12.05 2.96 -31.24
N LEU A 44 11.05 3.53 -31.90
CA LEU A 44 9.65 3.13 -31.75
C LEU A 44 9.42 1.71 -32.29
N GLU A 45 10.02 1.34 -33.43
CA GLU A 45 10.00 -0.02 -33.98
C GLU A 45 10.60 -1.07 -33.02
N TYR A 46 11.60 -0.69 -32.22
CA TYR A 46 12.17 -1.54 -31.17
C TYR A 46 11.36 -1.53 -29.87
N GLY A 47 10.17 -0.92 -29.85
CA GLY A 47 9.32 -0.86 -28.65
C GLY A 47 9.84 0.06 -27.55
N VAL A 48 10.76 1.00 -27.87
CA VAL A 48 11.23 1.99 -26.91
C VAL A 48 10.14 3.06 -26.72
N PRO A 49 9.69 3.34 -25.49
CA PRO A 49 8.72 4.40 -25.23
C PRO A 49 9.20 5.76 -25.80
N ALA A 50 8.28 6.54 -26.38
CA ALA A 50 8.58 7.77 -27.10
C ALA A 50 9.40 8.78 -26.27
N ASP A 51 9.09 8.94 -24.99
CA ASP A 51 9.82 9.83 -24.08
C ASP A 51 11.28 9.38 -23.86
N HIS A 52 11.53 8.07 -23.80
CA HIS A 52 12.90 7.53 -23.70
C HIS A 52 13.67 7.66 -25.02
N ALA A 53 12.99 7.48 -26.14
CA ALA A 53 13.58 7.70 -27.46
C ALA A 53 13.98 9.17 -27.63
N LYS A 54 13.09 10.11 -27.28
CA LYS A 54 13.35 11.56 -27.29
C LYS A 54 14.60 11.91 -26.48
N GLN A 55 14.68 11.49 -25.21
CA GLN A 55 15.83 11.76 -24.34
C GLN A 55 17.13 11.18 -24.90
N THR A 56 17.06 9.99 -25.47
CA THR A 56 18.23 9.32 -26.07
C THR A 56 18.72 10.08 -27.30
N LEU A 57 17.81 10.56 -28.13
CA LEU A 57 18.14 11.34 -29.33
C LEU A 57 18.73 12.70 -28.97
N VAL A 58 18.13 13.44 -28.00
CA VAL A 58 18.69 14.71 -27.52
C VAL A 58 20.13 14.53 -27.04
N LYS A 59 20.40 13.49 -26.22
CA LYS A 59 21.78 13.18 -25.79
C LYS A 59 22.70 12.77 -26.94
N LYS A 60 22.22 11.95 -27.88
CA LYS A 60 23.00 11.47 -29.01
C LYS A 60 23.49 12.63 -29.89
N PHE A 61 22.66 13.67 -30.07
CA PHE A 61 22.98 14.81 -30.87
C PHE A 61 23.67 15.96 -30.07
N GLY A 62 24.03 15.67 -28.81
CA GLY A 62 24.86 16.57 -27.99
C GLY A 62 24.09 17.66 -27.25
N GLY A 63 22.77 17.51 -27.16
CA GLY A 63 21.95 18.33 -26.27
C GLY A 63 21.99 17.78 -24.83
N GLU A 64 21.73 18.65 -23.88
CA GLU A 64 21.37 18.22 -22.55
C GLU A 64 19.89 17.78 -22.59
N ALA A 65 19.59 16.60 -22.03
CA ALA A 65 18.20 16.17 -21.95
C ALA A 65 17.39 17.28 -21.26
N THR A 66 16.45 17.86 -21.99
CA THR A 66 15.53 18.86 -21.46
C THR A 66 14.98 18.34 -20.14
N GLN A 67 15.05 19.16 -19.12
CA GLN A 67 14.49 18.83 -17.83
C GLN A 67 13.03 18.41 -18.08
N GLN A 68 12.70 17.19 -17.70
CA GLN A 68 11.30 16.79 -17.62
C GLN A 68 10.55 17.94 -16.95
N THR A 69 9.50 18.42 -17.60
CA THR A 69 8.51 19.28 -16.92
C THR A 69 8.27 18.60 -15.56
N PRO A 70 8.42 19.31 -14.44
CA PRO A 70 8.21 18.70 -13.14
C PRO A 70 6.87 17.98 -13.19
N SER A 71 6.84 16.69 -12.90
CA SER A 71 5.58 15.98 -12.70
C SER A 71 4.71 16.83 -11.78
N GLU A 72 3.39 16.80 -11.94
CA GLU A 72 2.50 17.50 -11.01
C GLU A 72 2.93 17.26 -9.57
N ARG A 73 2.86 18.30 -8.74
CA ARG A 73 3.19 18.20 -7.33
C ARG A 73 2.35 17.12 -6.67
N THR A 74 3.02 16.15 -6.08
CA THR A 74 2.38 15.06 -5.33
C THR A 74 2.38 15.42 -3.84
N LEU A 75 1.26 15.28 -3.17
CA LEU A 75 1.18 15.41 -1.73
C LEU A 75 1.83 14.19 -1.04
N VAL A 76 2.36 14.39 0.16
CA VAL A 76 3.03 13.33 0.92
C VAL A 76 2.10 12.13 1.15
N VAL A 77 0.80 12.37 1.39
CA VAL A 77 -0.20 11.32 1.61
C VAL A 77 -0.47 10.47 0.36
N ASP A 78 -0.27 11.04 -0.83
CA ASP A 78 -0.54 10.38 -2.10
C ASP A 78 0.68 9.63 -2.67
N LEU A 79 1.82 9.66 -1.95
CA LEU A 79 3.02 8.94 -2.36
C LEU A 79 2.78 7.43 -2.33
N LYS A 80 3.05 6.77 -3.46
CA LYS A 80 2.96 5.31 -3.62
C LYS A 80 4.35 4.67 -3.58
N PRO A 81 4.48 3.39 -3.21
CA PRO A 81 5.75 2.66 -3.33
C PRO A 81 6.24 2.59 -4.78
N SER A 82 7.57 2.48 -4.94
CA SER A 82 8.23 2.21 -6.24
C SER A 82 8.05 3.28 -7.33
N GLN A 83 7.61 4.49 -7.00
CA GLN A 83 7.63 5.62 -7.93
C GLN A 83 9.08 6.01 -8.25
N GLN A 84 9.43 6.13 -9.55
CA GLN A 84 10.81 6.40 -10.00
C GLN A 84 11.15 7.88 -10.02
N SER A 85 10.13 8.75 -10.10
CA SER A 85 10.27 10.20 -10.08
C SER A 85 9.08 10.79 -9.36
N VAL A 86 9.32 11.53 -8.29
CA VAL A 86 8.29 12.26 -7.55
C VAL A 86 8.71 13.72 -7.42
N HIS A 87 7.71 14.60 -7.47
CA HIS A 87 7.85 16.04 -7.26
C HIS A 87 7.04 16.41 -6.01
N ILE A 88 7.73 16.82 -4.96
CA ILE A 88 7.12 17.19 -3.68
C ILE A 88 7.64 18.54 -3.19
N LEU A 89 6.79 19.30 -2.54
CA LEU A 89 7.13 20.54 -1.84
C LEU A 89 6.87 20.33 -0.35
N CYS A 90 7.92 20.31 0.46
CA CYS A 90 7.85 19.89 1.85
C CYS A 90 8.69 20.80 2.77
N ARG A 91 8.38 20.74 4.06
CA ARG A 91 9.22 21.27 5.14
C ARG A 91 10.07 20.14 5.72
N VAL A 92 11.33 20.38 5.97
CA VAL A 92 12.22 19.46 6.69
C VAL A 92 11.88 19.50 8.18
N VAL A 93 11.23 18.47 8.68
CA VAL A 93 10.85 18.33 10.09
C VAL A 93 12.03 17.90 10.94
N SER A 94 12.83 16.97 10.40
CA SER A 94 14.09 16.54 11.04
C SER A 94 15.06 16.04 9.99
N VAL A 95 16.36 16.18 10.25
CA VAL A 95 17.45 15.60 9.47
C VAL A 95 18.59 15.19 10.39
N ASN A 96 19.13 14.00 10.18
CA ASN A 96 20.22 13.43 10.98
C ASN A 96 21.24 12.74 10.06
N PRO A 97 22.53 12.94 10.27
CA PRO A 97 23.57 12.20 9.57
C PRO A 97 23.73 10.78 10.15
N ARG A 98 24.11 9.84 9.32
CA ARG A 98 24.46 8.47 9.72
C ARG A 98 25.50 7.90 8.79
N SER A 99 26.54 7.25 9.37
CA SER A 99 27.46 6.43 8.60
C SER A 99 26.92 5.01 8.45
N ILE A 100 26.99 4.48 7.25
CA ILE A 100 26.64 3.11 6.90
C ILE A 100 27.76 2.47 6.07
N GLN A 101 27.92 1.16 6.18
CA GLN A 101 28.82 0.41 5.30
C GLN A 101 28.05 -0.09 4.07
N VAL A 102 28.50 0.28 2.88
CA VAL A 102 27.95 -0.18 1.60
C VAL A 102 29.09 -0.79 0.80
N LYS A 103 29.01 -2.10 0.52
CA LYS A 103 30.04 -2.85 -0.22
C LYS A 103 31.45 -2.71 0.36
N GLY A 104 31.57 -2.57 1.69
CA GLY A 104 32.87 -2.42 2.38
C GLY A 104 33.40 -0.99 2.48
N GLU A 105 32.74 0.00 1.90
CA GLU A 105 33.06 1.42 2.02
C GLU A 105 32.12 2.10 3.01
N GLU A 106 32.68 2.95 3.87
CA GLU A 106 31.88 3.80 4.75
C GLU A 106 31.28 4.96 3.94
N ARG A 107 29.95 5.08 3.97
CA ARG A 107 29.22 6.18 3.33
C ARG A 107 28.39 6.94 4.34
N LYS A 108 28.46 8.25 4.27
CA LYS A 108 27.62 9.14 5.06
C LYS A 108 26.30 9.36 4.32
N ILE A 109 25.21 9.04 4.96
CA ILE A 109 23.85 9.30 4.50
C ILE A 109 23.13 10.23 5.47
N PHE A 110 22.07 10.85 4.99
CA PHE A 110 21.22 11.69 5.82
C PHE A 110 19.81 11.11 5.81
N TYR A 111 19.17 11.04 6.94
CA TYR A 111 17.81 10.55 7.07
C TYR A 111 17.00 11.46 7.96
N GLY A 112 15.69 11.48 7.77
CA GLY A 112 14.84 12.34 8.54
C GLY A 112 13.38 12.25 8.14
N ILE A 113 12.66 13.32 8.41
CA ILE A 113 11.24 13.45 8.14
C ILE A 113 11.00 14.72 7.32
N LEU A 114 10.23 14.59 6.26
CA LEU A 114 9.63 15.68 5.50
C LEU A 114 8.15 15.76 5.83
N GLY A 115 7.56 16.94 5.72
CA GLY A 115 6.13 17.13 5.91
C GLY A 115 5.57 18.22 4.99
N ASP A 116 4.35 18.01 4.56
CA ASP A 116 3.51 19.01 3.90
C ASP A 116 2.16 19.13 4.64
N GLU A 117 1.21 19.82 4.05
CA GLU A 117 -0.14 19.99 4.59
C GLU A 117 -0.95 18.69 4.72
N SER A 118 -0.54 17.64 4.02
CA SER A 118 -1.24 16.34 4.00
C SER A 118 -0.70 15.33 5.02
N GLY A 119 0.59 15.43 5.39
CA GLY A 119 1.20 14.48 6.30
C GLY A 119 2.72 14.56 6.36
N THR A 120 3.33 13.49 6.87
CA THR A 120 4.79 13.35 6.95
C THR A 120 5.27 12.07 6.33
N VAL A 121 6.49 12.09 5.76
CA VAL A 121 7.15 10.94 5.17
C VAL A 121 8.62 10.88 5.61
N GLN A 122 9.12 9.68 5.84
CA GLN A 122 10.55 9.48 6.08
C GLN A 122 11.33 9.62 4.78
N PHE A 123 12.54 10.18 4.88
CA PHE A 123 13.44 10.24 3.73
C PHE A 123 14.83 9.66 4.05
N THR A 124 15.55 9.28 2.99
CA THR A 124 16.98 8.98 3.02
C THR A 124 17.64 9.70 1.85
N ALA A 125 18.64 10.53 2.15
CA ALA A 125 19.49 11.19 1.16
C ALA A 125 20.85 10.48 1.12
N TRP A 126 21.26 10.06 -0.06
CA TRP A 126 22.49 9.30 -0.29
C TRP A 126 23.74 10.18 -0.45
N LYS A 127 23.54 11.50 -0.43
CA LYS A 127 24.59 12.53 -0.37
C LYS A 127 24.08 13.71 0.46
N ASP A 128 24.96 14.62 0.78
CA ASP A 128 24.60 15.86 1.49
C ASP A 128 23.89 16.83 0.53
N PHE A 129 22.68 17.20 0.86
CA PHE A 129 21.89 18.22 0.18
C PHE A 129 21.77 19.48 1.02
N GLU A 130 22.60 19.61 2.07
CA GLU A 130 22.64 20.78 2.97
C GLU A 130 21.26 21.12 3.56
N LEU A 131 20.49 20.08 3.89
CA LEU A 131 19.18 20.23 4.48
C LEU A 131 19.30 20.53 5.98
N GLU A 132 18.50 21.48 6.43
CA GLU A 132 18.38 21.83 7.83
C GLU A 132 16.91 21.78 8.26
N LYS A 133 16.69 21.49 9.57
CA LYS A 133 15.35 21.51 10.15
C LYS A 133 14.71 22.89 9.94
N GLY A 134 13.48 22.90 9.42
CA GLY A 134 12.72 24.11 9.11
C GLY A 134 12.82 24.53 7.64
N ASN A 135 13.85 24.08 6.88
CA ASN A 135 13.92 24.43 5.46
C ASN A 135 12.65 24.01 4.73
N VAL A 136 12.12 24.90 3.92
CA VAL A 136 11.10 24.60 2.91
C VAL A 136 11.82 24.23 1.64
N VAL A 137 11.51 23.10 1.05
CA VAL A 137 12.24 22.55 -0.10
C VAL A 137 11.29 21.98 -1.14
N GLU A 138 11.54 22.36 -2.37
CA GLU A 138 10.99 21.71 -3.54
C GLU A 138 11.96 20.60 -3.98
N ILE A 139 11.47 19.39 -4.09
CA ILE A 139 12.24 18.18 -4.36
C ILE A 139 11.70 17.55 -5.65
N VAL A 140 12.54 17.46 -6.66
CA VAL A 140 12.20 16.89 -7.96
C VAL A 140 13.10 15.68 -8.25
N ASN A 141 12.55 14.67 -8.92
CA ASN A 141 13.26 13.43 -9.26
C ASN A 141 13.76 12.64 -8.03
N ALA A 142 13.05 12.74 -6.91
CA ALA A 142 13.20 11.77 -5.84
C ALA A 142 12.48 10.47 -6.24
N TYR A 143 12.78 9.36 -5.56
CA TYR A 143 12.10 8.10 -5.79
C TYR A 143 11.60 7.52 -4.47
N THR A 144 10.55 6.70 -4.54
CA THR A 144 9.97 6.06 -3.36
C THR A 144 10.32 4.58 -3.28
N LYS A 145 10.44 4.09 -2.07
CA LYS A 145 10.54 2.66 -1.75
C LYS A 145 9.64 2.34 -0.59
N GLU A 146 9.18 1.11 -0.54
CA GLU A 146 8.53 0.58 0.65
C GLU A 146 9.58 0.10 1.67
N TRP A 147 9.37 0.45 2.92
CA TRP A 147 10.15 -0.03 4.04
C TRP A 147 9.25 -0.29 5.24
N GLN A 148 9.15 -1.56 5.64
CA GLN A 148 8.30 -1.98 6.78
C GLN A 148 6.83 -1.55 6.65
N GLY A 149 6.27 -1.65 5.44
CA GLY A 149 4.89 -1.27 5.16
C GLY A 149 4.62 0.24 5.07
N SER A 150 5.67 1.06 5.01
CA SER A 150 5.55 2.52 4.85
C SER A 150 6.35 3.01 3.66
N VAL A 151 5.80 4.00 2.96
CA VAL A 151 6.52 4.66 1.86
C VAL A 151 7.66 5.49 2.42
N LYS A 152 8.82 5.42 1.79
CA LYS A 152 10.01 6.20 2.11
C LYS A 152 10.54 6.88 0.87
N VAL A 153 10.80 8.18 0.98
CA VAL A 153 11.39 8.97 -0.12
C VAL A 153 12.91 8.85 -0.08
N ASN A 154 13.51 8.64 -1.25
CA ASN A 154 14.96 8.53 -1.38
C ASN A 154 15.49 9.59 -2.34
N PHE A 155 16.57 10.25 -1.95
CA PHE A 155 17.26 11.23 -2.77
C PHE A 155 18.52 10.60 -3.36
N GLY A 156 18.51 10.39 -4.66
CA GLY A 156 19.64 9.86 -5.43
C GLY A 156 20.41 10.96 -6.18
N ASP A 157 21.27 10.53 -7.09
CA ASP A 157 22.12 11.45 -7.86
C ASP A 157 21.33 12.38 -8.79
N ARG A 158 20.17 11.93 -9.28
CA ARG A 158 19.27 12.72 -10.14
C ARG A 158 18.34 13.65 -9.38
N THR A 159 18.25 13.53 -8.07
CA THR A 159 17.37 14.37 -7.25
C THR A 159 17.90 15.82 -7.24
N LYS A 160 17.02 16.75 -7.54
CA LYS A 160 17.26 18.20 -7.43
C LYS A 160 16.44 18.73 -6.27
N ILE A 161 17.08 19.53 -5.42
CA ILE A 161 16.44 20.18 -4.28
C ILE A 161 16.66 21.68 -4.39
N LYS A 162 15.58 22.44 -4.31
CA LYS A 162 15.59 23.90 -4.29
C LYS A 162 15.00 24.36 -2.96
N LYS A 163 15.76 25.19 -2.23
CA LYS A 163 15.22 25.86 -1.03
C LYS A 163 14.25 26.95 -1.47
N MET A 164 13.09 26.95 -0.83
CA MET A 164 11.97 27.83 -1.15
C MET A 164 11.72 28.79 0.03
N GLU A 165 10.99 29.87 -0.23
CA GLU A 165 10.56 30.76 0.84
C GLU A 165 9.47 30.12 1.71
N GLU A 166 9.45 30.45 2.98
CA GLU A 166 8.57 29.85 3.98
C GLU A 166 7.07 30.06 3.69
N SER A 167 6.74 31.16 2.98
CA SER A 167 5.39 31.51 2.53
C SER A 167 4.80 30.61 1.45
N GLN A 168 5.59 29.73 0.84
CA GLN A 168 5.14 28.88 -0.27
C GLN A 168 4.55 27.54 0.14
N ILE A 169 4.69 27.18 1.41
CA ILE A 169 3.91 26.06 1.98
C ILE A 169 2.92 26.65 2.96
N PRO A 170 1.64 26.25 2.90
CA PRO A 170 0.72 26.50 3.99
C PRO A 170 1.37 26.04 5.30
N GLU A 171 1.25 26.81 6.38
CA GLU A 171 1.70 26.34 7.67
C GLU A 171 1.13 24.92 7.85
N MET A 172 2.03 23.96 8.14
CA MET A 172 1.58 22.65 8.58
C MET A 172 0.63 22.93 9.75
N SER A 173 -0.66 22.74 9.52
CA SER A 173 -1.60 23.03 10.58
C SER A 173 -1.21 22.12 11.74
N ALA A 174 -0.79 22.74 12.83
CA ALA A 174 -0.48 22.03 14.07
C ALA A 174 -1.77 21.45 14.67
N GLU A 175 -2.92 21.77 14.07
CA GLU A 175 -4.23 21.28 14.48
C GLU A 175 -4.46 19.87 13.98
N PRO A 176 -4.86 18.97 14.87
CA PRO A 176 -5.20 17.60 14.48
C PRO A 176 -6.34 17.59 13.47
N ARG A 177 -6.15 16.87 12.37
CA ARG A 177 -7.20 16.66 11.39
C ARG A 177 -7.98 15.40 11.72
N GLU A 178 -9.29 15.49 11.74
CA GLU A 178 -10.19 14.37 12.01
C GLU A 178 -10.27 13.45 10.78
N TYR A 179 -10.09 12.15 11.02
CA TYR A 179 -10.19 11.07 10.03
C TYR A 179 -11.17 10.01 10.49
N LYS A 180 -11.89 9.43 9.55
CA LYS A 180 -12.61 8.19 9.77
C LYS A 180 -11.65 7.00 9.65
N ILE A 181 -12.00 5.89 10.31
CA ILE A 181 -11.14 4.69 10.30
C ILE A 181 -10.85 4.21 8.87
N LYS A 182 -11.84 4.24 7.98
CA LYS A 182 -11.67 3.86 6.57
C LYS A 182 -10.61 4.69 5.82
N ASP A 183 -10.36 5.93 6.27
CA ASP A 183 -9.45 6.86 5.60
C ASP A 183 -8.02 6.82 6.17
N LEU A 184 -7.79 6.01 7.22
CA LEU A 184 -6.47 5.85 7.80
C LEU A 184 -5.51 5.16 6.84
N ARG A 185 -4.37 5.80 6.57
CA ARG A 185 -3.29 5.32 5.71
C ARG A 185 -1.96 5.46 6.44
N GLY A 186 -1.03 4.56 6.15
CA GLY A 186 0.34 4.70 6.65
C GLY A 186 0.96 6.03 6.21
N GLY A 187 1.64 6.71 7.13
CA GLY A 187 2.28 8.01 6.87
C GLY A 187 1.50 9.23 7.35
N LEU A 188 0.21 9.11 7.65
CA LEU A 188 -0.56 10.21 8.23
C LEU A 188 0.01 10.61 9.58
N SER A 189 0.10 11.92 9.84
CA SER A 189 0.54 12.51 11.11
C SER A 189 -0.46 13.56 11.60
N THR A 190 -0.41 13.86 12.88
CA THR A 190 -1.33 14.80 13.52
C THR A 190 -2.81 14.41 13.29
N VAL A 191 -3.06 13.11 13.40
CA VAL A 191 -4.36 12.50 13.17
C VAL A 191 -5.24 12.60 14.40
N GLU A 192 -6.48 12.97 14.21
CA GLU A 192 -7.54 12.88 15.21
C GLU A 192 -8.54 11.80 14.78
N VAL A 193 -8.95 10.94 15.71
CA VAL A 193 -9.90 9.85 15.48
C VAL A 193 -10.91 9.81 16.61
N SER A 194 -12.20 9.76 16.25
CA SER A 194 -13.29 9.42 17.18
C SER A 194 -13.65 7.95 17.00
N ALA A 195 -13.44 7.11 18.04
CA ALA A 195 -13.62 5.66 17.91
C ALA A 195 -14.06 4.99 19.22
N ARG A 196 -14.66 3.81 19.11
CA ARG A 196 -14.90 2.89 20.23
C ARG A 196 -13.70 1.96 20.40
N ILE A 197 -13.24 1.77 21.61
CA ILE A 197 -12.24 0.76 21.97
C ILE A 197 -12.92 -0.61 21.98
N LEU A 198 -12.54 -1.50 21.06
CA LEU A 198 -13.12 -2.83 20.93
C LEU A 198 -12.33 -3.87 21.73
N GLU A 199 -11.02 -3.73 21.75
CA GLU A 199 -10.10 -4.60 22.46
C GLU A 199 -8.91 -3.79 22.93
N ILE A 200 -8.39 -4.08 24.15
CA ILE A 200 -7.18 -3.49 24.68
C ILE A 200 -6.40 -4.51 25.52
N LYS A 201 -5.09 -4.59 25.27
CA LYS A 201 -4.16 -5.44 26.01
C LYS A 201 -2.93 -4.64 26.41
N GLU A 202 -2.51 -4.78 27.67
CA GLU A 202 -1.21 -4.31 28.15
C GLU A 202 -0.14 -5.33 27.75
N ARG A 203 1.00 -4.86 27.25
CA ARG A 203 2.18 -5.68 27.00
C ARG A 203 3.45 -4.90 27.32
N GLU A 204 4.51 -5.63 27.61
CA GLU A 204 5.84 -5.05 27.76
C GLU A 204 6.61 -5.20 26.45
N VAL A 205 7.30 -4.15 26.05
CA VAL A 205 8.25 -4.15 24.94
C VAL A 205 9.60 -3.68 25.42
N GLU A 206 10.66 -4.28 24.92
CA GLU A 206 12.02 -3.87 25.23
C GLU A 206 12.54 -2.93 24.13
N ILE A 207 12.95 -1.72 24.53
CA ILE A 207 13.51 -0.71 23.65
C ILE A 207 14.82 -0.22 24.26
N ASN A 208 15.92 -0.40 23.52
CA ASN A 208 17.26 -0.02 23.98
C ASN A 208 17.61 -0.58 25.37
N GLY A 209 17.23 -1.84 25.64
CA GLY A 209 17.49 -2.52 26.92
C GLY A 209 16.56 -2.08 28.07
N GLN A 210 15.57 -1.23 27.81
CA GLN A 210 14.58 -0.81 28.81
C GLN A 210 13.20 -1.38 28.50
N LYS A 211 12.58 -2.01 29.48
CA LYS A 211 11.19 -2.47 29.40
C LYS A 211 10.25 -1.29 29.48
N LYS A 212 9.37 -1.15 28.48
CA LYS A 212 8.30 -0.14 28.47
C LYS A 212 6.95 -0.82 28.33
N LYS A 213 5.98 -0.36 29.11
CA LYS A 213 4.60 -0.77 28.97
C LYS A 213 3.97 -0.06 27.79
N VAL A 214 3.29 -0.81 26.94
CA VAL A 214 2.49 -0.31 25.83
C VAL A 214 1.11 -0.95 25.87
N PHE A 215 0.13 -0.20 25.42
CA PHE A 215 -1.25 -0.65 25.33
C PHE A 215 -1.60 -0.77 23.86
N SER A 216 -2.07 -1.92 23.45
CA SER A 216 -2.42 -2.16 22.05
C SER A 216 -3.75 -2.89 21.96
N GLY A 217 -4.46 -2.68 20.87
CA GLY A 217 -5.75 -3.30 20.67
C GLY A 217 -6.37 -2.91 19.35
N VAL A 218 -7.68 -2.94 19.31
CA VAL A 218 -8.51 -2.59 18.15
C VAL A 218 -9.47 -1.48 18.56
N LEU A 219 -9.59 -0.48 17.71
CA LEU A 219 -10.61 0.55 17.78
C LEU A 219 -11.43 0.54 16.50
N GLY A 220 -12.65 1.09 16.56
CA GLY A 220 -13.54 1.12 15.42
C GLY A 220 -14.54 2.26 15.47
N ASP A 221 -14.98 2.65 14.29
CA ASP A 221 -16.13 3.55 14.09
C ASP A 221 -17.13 2.88 13.12
N GLU A 222 -18.11 3.62 12.63
CA GLU A 222 -19.11 3.13 11.69
C GLU A 222 -18.52 2.79 10.31
N THR A 223 -17.28 3.16 10.03
CA THR A 223 -16.62 2.97 8.74
C THR A 223 -15.67 1.78 8.71
N GLY A 224 -15.28 1.25 9.88
CA GLY A 224 -14.39 0.09 9.95
C GLY A 224 -13.63 -0.03 11.26
N LYS A 225 -12.56 -0.83 11.23
CA LYS A 225 -11.70 -1.15 12.38
C LYS A 225 -10.24 -0.89 12.04
N ALA A 226 -9.48 -0.45 13.04
CA ALA A 226 -8.02 -0.29 12.93
C ALA A 226 -7.33 -0.78 14.19
N GLN A 227 -6.09 -1.23 14.04
CA GLN A 227 -5.24 -1.49 15.20
C GLN A 227 -4.76 -0.19 15.81
N PHE A 228 -4.53 -0.18 17.13
CA PHE A 228 -3.88 0.93 17.77
C PHE A 228 -2.73 0.52 18.70
N THR A 229 -1.81 1.45 18.94
CA THR A 229 -0.76 1.33 19.97
C THR A 229 -0.63 2.65 20.70
N ALA A 230 -0.86 2.62 22.01
CA ALA A 230 -0.65 3.73 22.94
C ALA A 230 0.65 3.52 23.73
N TRP A 231 1.58 4.47 23.65
CA TRP A 231 2.87 4.49 24.36
C TRP A 231 2.80 5.11 25.76
N HIS A 232 1.61 5.48 26.18
CA HIS A 232 1.28 6.01 27.49
C HIS A 232 -0.02 5.41 27.99
N ASP A 233 -0.16 5.28 29.32
CA ASP A 233 -1.38 4.76 29.92
C ASP A 233 -2.46 5.85 30.04
N PHE A 234 -3.34 5.90 29.06
CA PHE A 234 -4.50 6.79 29.04
C PHE A 234 -5.72 6.26 29.81
N LYS A 235 -5.56 5.12 30.53
CA LYS A 235 -6.65 4.44 31.25
C LYS A 235 -7.83 4.10 30.35
N LEU A 236 -7.54 3.71 29.11
CA LEU A 236 -8.54 3.24 28.17
C LEU A 236 -9.16 1.93 28.66
N LYS A 237 -10.42 1.74 28.34
CA LYS A 237 -11.17 0.51 28.66
C LYS A 237 -11.94 0.04 27.44
N GLU A 238 -12.14 -1.26 27.32
CA GLU A 238 -13.04 -1.85 26.33
C GLU A 238 -14.45 -1.27 26.45
N GLY A 239 -15.09 -1.03 25.31
CA GLY A 239 -16.39 -0.39 25.22
C GLY A 239 -16.40 1.14 25.33
N ALA A 240 -15.32 1.77 25.77
CA ALA A 240 -15.23 3.23 25.84
C ALA A 240 -15.22 3.86 24.45
N VAL A 241 -15.97 4.96 24.27
CA VAL A 241 -15.89 5.82 23.07
C VAL A 241 -15.00 7.02 23.43
N VAL A 242 -14.01 7.25 22.58
CA VAL A 242 -12.98 8.25 22.80
C VAL A 242 -12.68 9.04 21.55
N LYS A 243 -12.28 10.29 21.74
CA LYS A 243 -11.66 11.12 20.71
C LYS A 243 -10.17 11.22 21.05
N ILE A 244 -9.32 10.83 20.13
CA ILE A 244 -7.86 10.80 20.32
C ILE A 244 -7.25 11.72 19.29
N SER A 245 -6.54 12.76 19.74
CA SER A 245 -5.92 13.77 18.89
C SER A 245 -4.39 13.65 18.92
N SER A 246 -3.74 14.14 17.87
CA SER A 246 -2.27 14.16 17.73
C SER A 246 -1.62 12.76 17.64
N GLY A 247 -2.34 11.80 17.11
CA GLY A 247 -1.78 10.50 16.73
C GLY A 247 -1.12 10.51 15.36
N TYR A 248 -0.53 9.40 15.00
CA TYR A 248 0.02 9.13 13.67
C TYR A 248 -0.29 7.70 13.24
N VAL A 249 -0.29 7.45 11.94
CA VAL A 249 -0.62 6.13 11.39
C VAL A 249 0.63 5.49 10.79
N LYS A 250 0.94 4.28 11.23
CA LYS A 250 1.86 3.36 10.56
C LYS A 250 1.06 2.34 9.77
N ALA A 251 1.68 1.67 8.81
CA ALA A 251 1.11 0.51 8.17
C ALA A 251 2.02 -0.70 8.39
N TRP A 252 1.42 -1.85 8.63
CA TRP A 252 2.11 -3.12 8.64
C TRP A 252 1.39 -4.09 7.71
N LYS A 253 2.05 -4.46 6.62
CA LYS A 253 1.43 -5.26 5.56
C LYS A 253 0.08 -4.69 5.08
N GLY A 254 0.03 -3.37 4.88
CA GLY A 254 -1.17 -2.66 4.48
C GLY A 254 -2.21 -2.41 5.57
N ILE A 255 -2.12 -3.05 6.73
CA ILE A 255 -3.04 -2.79 7.85
C ILE A 255 -2.62 -1.49 8.56
N PRO A 256 -3.49 -0.47 8.61
CA PRO A 256 -3.21 0.76 9.32
C PRO A 256 -3.16 0.52 10.84
N GLN A 257 -2.15 1.09 11.48
CA GLN A 257 -1.97 1.07 12.93
C GLN A 257 -1.90 2.50 13.44
N PHE A 258 -2.95 2.93 14.13
CA PHE A 258 -3.01 4.24 14.76
C PHE A 258 -2.16 4.23 16.02
N THR A 259 -1.17 5.12 16.08
CA THR A 259 -0.19 5.16 17.17
C THR A 259 -0.21 6.53 17.82
N PHE A 260 -0.18 6.57 19.15
CA PHE A 260 -0.15 7.81 19.93
C PHE A 260 0.65 7.66 21.21
N ASP A 261 1.21 8.76 21.66
CA ASP A 261 2.08 8.84 22.83
C ASP A 261 1.55 9.86 23.87
N GLN A 262 2.35 10.17 24.87
CA GLN A 262 1.99 11.11 25.95
C GLN A 262 1.62 12.53 25.48
N LYS A 263 1.89 12.89 24.22
CA LYS A 263 1.52 14.19 23.64
C LYS A 263 0.10 14.20 23.08
N ALA A 264 -0.49 13.03 22.93
CA ALA A 264 -1.86 12.92 22.48
C ALA A 264 -2.84 13.36 23.55
N THR A 265 -3.95 13.93 23.12
CA THR A 265 -5.10 14.24 23.99
C THR A 265 -6.14 13.15 23.79
N VAL A 266 -6.66 12.61 24.90
CA VAL A 266 -7.73 11.61 24.87
C VAL A 266 -8.92 12.15 25.66
N GLU A 267 -10.02 12.38 24.94
CA GLU A 267 -11.30 12.81 25.47
C GLU A 267 -12.30 11.65 25.47
N LYS A 268 -13.02 11.45 26.58
CA LYS A 268 -14.09 10.45 26.62
C LYS A 268 -15.35 11.05 26.04
N LEU A 269 -15.97 10.34 25.12
CA LEU A 269 -17.24 10.70 24.50
C LEU A 269 -18.38 9.85 25.08
N ASP A 270 -19.61 10.31 24.85
CA ASP A 270 -20.79 9.51 25.17
C ASP A 270 -20.77 8.17 24.37
N ALA A 271 -21.08 7.07 25.06
CA ALA A 271 -21.08 5.74 24.45
C ALA A 271 -22.08 5.60 23.29
N ASN A 272 -23.14 6.40 23.27
CA ASN A 272 -24.14 6.39 22.20
C ASN A 272 -23.65 7.11 20.93
N LYS A 273 -22.54 7.84 20.98
CA LYS A 273 -21.98 8.53 19.81
C LYS A 273 -21.48 7.55 18.74
N ILE A 274 -20.95 6.39 19.17
CA ILE A 274 -20.58 5.28 18.30
C ILE A 274 -21.08 3.99 18.97
N PRO A 275 -22.35 3.61 18.73
CA PRO A 275 -22.91 2.37 19.27
C PRO A 275 -22.14 1.16 18.79
N GLU A 276 -21.97 0.15 19.62
CA GLU A 276 -21.21 -1.06 19.26
C GLU A 276 -21.79 -1.77 18.03
N LYS A 277 -23.11 -1.78 17.90
CA LYS A 277 -23.83 -2.36 16.75
C LYS A 277 -23.51 -1.67 15.41
N ASP A 278 -23.03 -0.44 15.44
CA ASP A 278 -22.71 0.34 14.24
C ASP A 278 -21.25 0.16 13.80
N VAL A 279 -20.40 -0.42 14.66
CA VAL A 279 -19.02 -0.79 14.32
C VAL A 279 -19.03 -2.10 13.53
N LYS A 280 -19.13 -2.00 12.23
CA LYS A 280 -19.28 -3.15 11.32
C LYS A 280 -17.96 -3.51 10.64
N THR A 281 -17.93 -4.70 10.07
CA THR A 281 -16.93 -5.08 9.07
C THR A 281 -17.06 -4.19 7.85
N GLN A 282 -15.97 -3.70 7.35
CA GLN A 282 -15.96 -2.84 6.17
C GLN A 282 -16.09 -3.71 4.91
N LYS A 283 -17.20 -3.56 4.16
CA LYS A 283 -17.33 -4.12 2.81
C LYS A 283 -16.65 -3.18 1.83
N ILE A 284 -15.68 -3.70 1.06
CA ILE A 284 -14.87 -2.89 0.15
C ILE A 284 -14.67 -3.60 -1.19
N PRO A 285 -14.61 -2.87 -2.33
CA PRO A 285 -14.25 -3.44 -3.62
C PRO A 285 -12.83 -4.01 -3.59
N ILE A 286 -12.57 -5.06 -4.36
CA ILE A 286 -11.24 -5.68 -4.42
C ILE A 286 -10.20 -4.70 -4.96
N SER A 287 -10.55 -3.87 -5.95
CA SER A 287 -9.66 -2.83 -6.48
C SER A 287 -9.19 -1.85 -5.38
N GLU A 288 -10.09 -1.40 -4.52
CA GLU A 288 -9.77 -0.52 -3.40
C GLU A 288 -8.89 -1.23 -2.36
N LEU A 289 -9.18 -2.51 -2.07
CA LEU A 289 -8.37 -3.31 -1.15
C LEU A 289 -6.93 -3.49 -1.66
N VAL A 290 -6.78 -3.72 -2.96
CA VAL A 290 -5.47 -3.83 -3.62
C VAL A 290 -4.73 -2.49 -3.60
N GLU A 291 -5.40 -1.38 -3.86
CA GLU A 291 -4.81 -0.04 -3.79
C GLU A 291 -4.34 0.30 -2.38
N ARG A 292 -5.11 -0.05 -1.35
CA ARG A 292 -4.75 0.12 0.06
C ARG A 292 -3.64 -0.83 0.51
N ASN A 293 -3.35 -1.87 -0.28
CA ASN A 293 -2.41 -2.95 0.03
C ASN A 293 -2.76 -3.72 1.30
N GLY A 294 -4.05 -3.79 1.68
CA GLY A 294 -4.54 -4.55 2.82
C GLY A 294 -5.60 -3.84 3.65
N GLY A 295 -6.06 -4.51 4.72
CA GLY A 295 -7.08 -3.98 5.62
C GLY A 295 -7.37 -4.90 6.81
N LEU A 296 -7.88 -4.33 7.90
CA LEU A 296 -8.31 -5.07 9.09
C LEU A 296 -9.80 -5.30 9.05
N ASP A 297 -10.23 -6.54 9.25
CA ASP A 297 -11.63 -6.94 9.31
C ASP A 297 -12.46 -6.41 8.13
N VAL A 298 -12.01 -6.76 6.91
CA VAL A 298 -12.68 -6.39 5.67
C VAL A 298 -13.57 -7.51 5.15
N GLU A 299 -14.60 -7.16 4.44
CA GLU A 299 -15.44 -8.06 3.67
C GLU A 299 -15.26 -7.76 2.18
N VAL A 300 -14.97 -8.80 1.40
CA VAL A 300 -14.83 -8.72 -0.06
C VAL A 300 -15.71 -9.79 -0.71
N GLU A 301 -16.30 -9.45 -1.84
CA GLU A 301 -17.07 -10.38 -2.65
C GLU A 301 -16.42 -10.53 -4.01
N GLY A 302 -16.47 -11.74 -4.55
CA GLY A 302 -15.94 -12.01 -5.89
C GLY A 302 -16.23 -13.42 -6.33
N THR A 303 -15.97 -13.71 -7.59
CA THR A 303 -16.10 -15.02 -8.20
C THR A 303 -14.79 -15.80 -8.02
N ILE A 304 -14.86 -17.06 -7.62
CA ILE A 304 -13.68 -17.92 -7.53
C ILE A 304 -13.18 -18.25 -8.94
N ILE A 305 -11.99 -17.77 -9.28
CA ILE A 305 -11.36 -17.96 -10.57
C ILE A 305 -10.20 -18.96 -10.55
N GLU A 306 -9.70 -19.32 -9.37
CA GLU A 306 -8.61 -20.28 -9.22
C GLU A 306 -8.64 -20.93 -7.83
N ILE A 307 -8.44 -22.24 -7.75
CA ILE A 307 -8.02 -22.94 -6.54
C ILE A 307 -6.54 -23.28 -6.70
N ARG A 308 -5.70 -22.70 -5.84
CA ARG A 308 -4.24 -22.78 -5.99
C ARG A 308 -3.66 -24.07 -5.43
N LYS A 309 -2.54 -24.50 -6.02
CA LYS A 309 -1.69 -25.56 -5.47
C LYS A 309 -1.32 -25.30 -4.01
N GLY A 310 -1.31 -26.36 -3.19
CA GLY A 310 -1.11 -26.30 -1.74
C GLY A 310 -2.42 -25.99 -0.99
N SER A 311 -3.57 -26.11 -1.65
CA SER A 311 -4.86 -26.43 -1.04
C SER A 311 -4.89 -27.92 -0.73
N GLY A 312 -5.67 -28.34 0.27
CA GLY A 312 -5.80 -29.72 0.71
C GLY A 312 -5.27 -29.94 2.13
N PHE A 313 -4.85 -31.18 2.40
CA PHE A 313 -4.32 -31.55 3.72
C PHE A 313 -2.94 -30.94 3.94
N VAL A 314 -2.71 -30.43 5.14
CA VAL A 314 -1.44 -29.83 5.57
C VAL A 314 -1.10 -30.26 6.99
N GLN A 315 0.17 -30.31 7.32
CA GLN A 315 0.64 -30.49 8.68
C GLN A 315 0.94 -29.12 9.31
N ARG A 316 0.45 -28.89 10.52
CA ARG A 316 0.71 -27.65 11.26
C ARG A 316 1.54 -27.89 12.51
N CYS A 317 2.40 -26.93 12.80
CA CYS A 317 3.14 -26.90 14.05
C CYS A 317 2.16 -26.76 15.24
N PRO A 318 2.22 -27.64 16.26
CA PRO A 318 1.33 -27.54 17.42
C PRO A 318 1.56 -26.30 18.28
N GLU A 319 2.75 -25.70 18.21
CA GLU A 319 3.12 -24.54 19.02
C GLU A 319 2.73 -23.18 18.37
N CYS A 320 2.92 -23.04 17.05
CA CYS A 320 2.68 -21.75 16.38
C CYS A 320 1.67 -21.81 15.22
N ASN A 321 1.06 -22.94 14.98
CA ASN A 321 0.04 -23.19 13.95
C ASN A 321 0.49 -22.93 12.50
N ARG A 322 1.81 -22.74 12.26
CA ARG A 322 2.37 -22.61 10.91
C ARG A 322 2.34 -23.94 10.19
N VAL A 323 2.12 -23.88 8.87
CA VAL A 323 2.24 -25.06 8.02
C VAL A 323 3.69 -25.52 8.00
N LEU A 324 3.90 -26.81 8.20
CA LEU A 324 5.22 -27.44 8.17
C LEU A 324 5.69 -27.64 6.73
N GLN A 325 7.00 -27.63 6.54
CA GLN A 325 7.66 -28.12 5.34
C GLN A 325 8.24 -29.51 5.65
N GLY A 326 7.56 -30.56 5.19
CA GLY A 326 7.78 -31.90 5.73
C GLY A 326 7.47 -31.91 7.23
N ASP A 327 8.40 -32.39 8.06
CA ASP A 327 8.26 -32.44 9.52
C ASP A 327 8.95 -31.27 10.24
N THR A 328 9.22 -30.16 9.51
CA THR A 328 10.01 -29.04 10.05
C THR A 328 9.18 -27.75 10.09
N CYS A 329 9.14 -27.13 11.28
CA CYS A 329 8.64 -25.77 11.47
C CYS A 329 9.78 -24.77 11.31
N ALA A 330 9.54 -23.69 10.56
CA ALA A 330 10.53 -22.62 10.35
C ALA A 330 10.95 -21.89 11.65
N VAL A 331 10.19 -22.04 12.76
CA VAL A 331 10.47 -21.38 14.04
C VAL A 331 10.92 -22.40 15.10
N HIS A 332 10.27 -23.59 15.16
CA HIS A 332 10.49 -24.55 16.23
C HIS A 332 11.30 -25.76 15.79
N GLY A 333 11.78 -25.81 14.54
CA GLY A 333 12.55 -26.93 14.02
C GLY A 333 11.69 -28.18 13.79
N ALA A 334 12.27 -29.37 13.99
CA ALA A 334 11.58 -30.65 13.81
C ALA A 334 10.49 -30.83 14.88
N VAL A 335 9.25 -31.01 14.46
CA VAL A 335 8.07 -31.19 15.33
C VAL A 335 7.11 -32.18 14.70
N GLN A 336 6.40 -32.92 15.54
CA GLN A 336 5.27 -33.76 15.08
C GLN A 336 4.10 -32.85 14.70
N GLY A 337 3.76 -32.81 13.41
CA GLY A 337 2.68 -31.96 12.91
C GLY A 337 1.30 -32.43 13.35
N LYS A 338 0.37 -31.48 13.42
CA LYS A 338 -1.07 -31.75 13.57
C LYS A 338 -1.70 -31.60 12.18
N ALA A 339 -2.42 -32.62 11.75
CA ALA A 339 -3.13 -32.61 10.48
C ALA A 339 -4.24 -31.56 10.46
N ASP A 340 -4.31 -30.80 9.38
CA ASP A 340 -5.30 -29.75 9.14
C ASP A 340 -5.63 -29.67 7.64
N VAL A 341 -6.63 -28.89 7.28
CA VAL A 341 -6.99 -28.58 5.90
C VAL A 341 -6.89 -27.08 5.68
N ARG A 342 -6.42 -26.68 4.52
CA ARG A 342 -6.54 -25.29 4.05
C ARG A 342 -6.95 -25.25 2.60
N MET A 343 -7.63 -24.20 2.21
CA MET A 343 -7.88 -23.87 0.82
C MET A 343 -7.24 -22.52 0.50
N LYS A 344 -6.54 -22.45 -0.62
CA LYS A 344 -6.02 -21.22 -1.22
C LYS A 344 -6.78 -20.99 -2.51
N LEU A 345 -7.39 -19.84 -2.62
CA LEU A 345 -8.16 -19.48 -3.80
C LEU A 345 -7.86 -18.05 -4.25
N VAL A 346 -8.28 -17.74 -5.46
CA VAL A 346 -8.31 -16.38 -6.00
C VAL A 346 -9.75 -16.03 -6.30
N ILE A 347 -10.17 -14.86 -5.83
CA ILE A 347 -11.47 -14.28 -6.18
C ILE A 347 -11.28 -13.02 -6.99
N ASP A 348 -12.24 -12.75 -7.87
CA ASP A 348 -12.26 -11.60 -8.77
C ASP A 348 -13.65 -10.96 -8.77
N ASP A 349 -13.74 -9.63 -8.68
CA ASP A 349 -15.00 -8.87 -8.69
C ASP A 349 -15.25 -8.13 -10.01
N GLY A 350 -14.38 -8.36 -11.02
CA GLY A 350 -14.41 -7.69 -12.32
C GLY A 350 -13.55 -6.42 -12.39
N ALA A 351 -13.19 -5.84 -11.24
CA ALA A 351 -12.31 -4.67 -11.15
C ALA A 351 -10.93 -5.00 -10.58
N GLY A 352 -10.79 -6.18 -9.94
CA GLY A 352 -9.53 -6.64 -9.40
C GLY A 352 -9.62 -8.07 -8.87
N SER A 353 -8.46 -8.65 -8.54
CA SER A 353 -8.40 -9.98 -7.95
C SER A 353 -7.52 -10.02 -6.70
N VAL A 354 -7.90 -10.87 -5.73
CA VAL A 354 -7.12 -11.11 -4.52
C VAL A 354 -7.02 -12.60 -4.22
N SER A 355 -5.91 -12.97 -3.58
CA SER A 355 -5.76 -14.31 -3.01
C SER A 355 -6.52 -14.41 -1.69
N ALA A 356 -7.01 -15.60 -1.35
CA ALA A 356 -7.56 -15.87 -0.03
C ALA A 356 -7.07 -17.22 0.52
N ILE A 357 -7.00 -17.30 1.84
CA ILE A 357 -6.63 -18.50 2.58
C ILE A 357 -7.75 -18.80 3.58
N LEU A 358 -8.32 -19.97 3.45
CA LEU A 358 -9.37 -20.50 4.31
C LEU A 358 -8.83 -21.69 5.11
N GLY A 359 -9.16 -21.75 6.41
CA GLY A 359 -8.90 -22.92 7.24
C GLY A 359 -9.92 -24.04 7.01
N ARG A 360 -9.76 -25.17 7.72
CA ARG A 360 -10.60 -26.37 7.62
C ARG A 360 -12.10 -26.05 7.66
N GLU A 361 -12.55 -25.38 8.71
CA GLU A 361 -13.96 -25.10 8.95
C GLU A 361 -14.62 -24.34 7.78
N LEU A 362 -13.96 -23.30 7.28
CA LEU A 362 -14.45 -22.51 6.16
C LEU A 362 -14.38 -23.27 4.82
N THR A 363 -13.36 -24.11 4.68
CA THR A 363 -13.22 -24.98 3.50
C THR A 363 -14.36 -25.98 3.45
N GLU A 364 -14.63 -26.67 4.56
CA GLU A 364 -15.73 -27.63 4.69
C GLU A 364 -17.11 -26.97 4.51
N LYS A 365 -17.29 -25.75 5.06
CA LYS A 365 -18.50 -24.95 4.90
C LYS A 365 -18.79 -24.64 3.43
N LEU A 366 -17.78 -24.16 2.67
CA LEU A 366 -17.97 -23.84 1.25
C LEU A 366 -18.18 -25.09 0.39
N LEU A 367 -17.49 -26.20 0.70
CA LEU A 367 -17.65 -27.48 0.00
C LEU A 367 -18.96 -28.19 0.33
N GLY A 368 -19.58 -27.86 1.48
CA GLY A 368 -20.78 -28.54 1.98
C GLY A 368 -20.49 -29.96 2.44
N LYS A 369 -19.24 -30.30 2.75
CA LYS A 369 -18.82 -31.63 3.21
C LYS A 369 -17.66 -31.57 4.18
N THR A 370 -17.59 -32.58 5.08
CA THR A 370 -16.47 -32.76 6.00
C THR A 370 -15.29 -33.44 5.30
N MET A 371 -14.08 -32.95 5.59
CA MET A 371 -12.83 -33.45 5.02
C MET A 371 -12.19 -34.48 5.91
N ASN A 372 -12.13 -35.74 5.46
CA ASN A 372 -11.52 -36.86 6.19
C ASN A 372 -10.12 -37.16 5.64
N GLU A 373 -9.14 -37.33 6.53
CA GLU A 373 -7.75 -37.63 6.18
C GLU A 373 -7.57 -38.94 5.39
N SER A 374 -8.51 -39.88 5.57
CA SER A 374 -8.51 -41.16 4.84
C SER A 374 -8.77 -41.02 3.33
N SER A 375 -9.22 -39.87 2.87
CA SER A 375 -9.58 -39.67 1.46
C SER A 375 -8.37 -39.40 0.53
N GLY A 376 -7.16 -39.25 1.10
CA GLY A 376 -5.94 -38.91 0.34
C GLY A 376 -5.97 -37.49 -0.26
N ASP A 377 -4.82 -37.07 -0.76
CA ASP A 377 -4.65 -35.72 -1.37
C ASP A 377 -4.86 -35.75 -2.89
N ASP A 378 -4.85 -36.98 -3.48
CA ASP A 378 -4.95 -37.14 -4.92
C ASP A 378 -6.34 -36.75 -5.44
N GLY A 379 -6.38 -35.72 -6.28
CA GLY A 379 -7.61 -35.20 -6.90
C GLY A 379 -8.39 -34.22 -6.04
N LEU A 380 -8.00 -33.92 -4.79
CA LEU A 380 -8.74 -33.02 -3.91
C LEU A 380 -8.83 -31.59 -4.44
N VAL A 381 -7.75 -31.08 -5.03
CA VAL A 381 -7.74 -29.74 -5.67
C VAL A 381 -8.64 -29.68 -6.88
N GLU A 382 -8.69 -30.76 -7.68
CA GLU A 382 -9.58 -30.89 -8.84
C GLU A 382 -11.05 -30.98 -8.41
N GLU A 383 -11.33 -31.69 -7.32
CA GLU A 383 -12.65 -31.72 -6.74
C GLU A 383 -13.10 -30.36 -6.22
N MET A 384 -12.22 -29.65 -5.49
CA MET A 384 -12.48 -28.27 -5.05
C MET A 384 -12.76 -27.34 -6.24
N ASN A 385 -11.98 -27.44 -7.32
CA ASN A 385 -12.23 -26.69 -8.55
C ASN A 385 -13.59 -27.02 -9.16
N THR A 386 -13.94 -28.28 -9.27
CA THR A 386 -15.22 -28.71 -9.85
C THR A 386 -16.42 -28.18 -9.06
N LEU A 387 -16.30 -28.08 -7.72
CA LEU A 387 -17.39 -27.68 -6.83
C LEU A 387 -17.49 -26.16 -6.63
N LEU A 388 -16.38 -25.43 -6.81
CA LEU A 388 -16.30 -24.01 -6.38
C LEU A 388 -15.93 -23.04 -7.49
N PHE A 389 -15.26 -23.47 -8.56
CA PHE A 389 -14.89 -22.59 -9.66
C PHE A 389 -16.13 -21.92 -10.26
N GLY A 390 -16.04 -20.62 -10.48
CA GLY A 390 -17.16 -19.82 -11.03
C GLY A 390 -18.23 -19.45 -10.03
N HIS A 391 -18.15 -19.92 -8.76
CA HIS A 391 -19.11 -19.52 -7.73
C HIS A 391 -18.69 -18.18 -7.10
N ARG A 392 -19.68 -17.32 -6.86
CA ARG A 392 -19.48 -16.07 -6.11
C ARG A 392 -19.46 -16.37 -4.61
N VAL A 393 -18.53 -15.73 -3.91
CA VAL A 393 -18.36 -15.86 -2.46
C VAL A 393 -18.16 -14.49 -1.81
N SER A 394 -18.64 -14.37 -0.57
CA SER A 394 -18.27 -13.29 0.35
C SER A 394 -17.26 -13.85 1.35
N LEU A 395 -16.12 -13.16 1.49
CA LEU A 395 -15.05 -13.51 2.42
C LEU A 395 -14.83 -12.36 3.38
N GLN A 396 -14.86 -12.66 4.68
CA GLN A 396 -14.57 -11.71 5.74
C GLN A 396 -13.27 -12.10 6.44
N GLY A 397 -12.36 -11.15 6.66
CA GLY A 397 -11.11 -11.43 7.37
C GLY A 397 -10.12 -10.27 7.33
N ASN A 398 -8.86 -10.58 7.63
CA ASN A 398 -7.78 -9.60 7.54
C ASN A 398 -7.07 -9.76 6.19
N ALA A 399 -6.92 -8.66 5.48
CA ALA A 399 -6.21 -8.62 4.22
C ALA A 399 -4.78 -8.12 4.44
N LEU A 400 -3.80 -8.89 4.01
CA LEU A 400 -2.38 -8.63 4.18
C LEU A 400 -1.74 -8.42 2.81
N GLY A 401 -1.09 -7.28 2.64
CA GLY A 401 -0.34 -6.97 1.43
C GLY A 401 1.14 -7.36 1.54
N ASP A 402 1.69 -7.83 0.42
CA ASP A 402 3.12 -8.07 0.25
C ASP A 402 3.54 -7.77 -1.20
N GLN A 403 4.77 -8.12 -1.57
CA GLN A 403 5.29 -7.90 -2.93
C GLN A 403 4.59 -8.73 -4.02
N PHE A 404 3.76 -9.69 -3.66
CA PHE A 404 3.02 -10.56 -4.58
C PHE A 404 1.54 -10.18 -4.68
N GLY A 405 1.11 -9.17 -3.93
CA GLY A 405 -0.26 -8.68 -3.89
C GLY A 405 -0.93 -8.86 -2.53
N VAL A 406 -2.24 -8.79 -2.51
CA VAL A 406 -3.05 -8.87 -1.29
C VAL A 406 -3.59 -10.28 -1.07
N THR A 407 -3.49 -10.76 0.17
CA THR A 407 -4.07 -12.05 0.58
C THR A 407 -5.03 -11.86 1.75
N VAL A 408 -6.27 -12.26 1.58
CA VAL A 408 -7.29 -12.30 2.64
C VAL A 408 -7.12 -13.58 3.47
N ILE A 409 -6.84 -13.42 4.74
CA ILE A 409 -6.88 -14.53 5.71
C ILE A 409 -8.32 -14.56 6.24
N ALA A 410 -9.11 -15.44 5.67
CA ALA A 410 -10.53 -15.50 5.94
C ALA A 410 -10.83 -15.98 7.38
N ARG A 411 -11.79 -15.32 8.02
CA ARG A 411 -12.38 -15.70 9.31
C ARG A 411 -13.82 -16.16 9.13
N ASP A 412 -14.50 -15.66 8.10
CA ASP A 412 -15.79 -16.17 7.63
C ASP A 412 -15.80 -16.23 6.10
N ALA A 413 -16.59 -17.18 5.58
CA ALA A 413 -16.76 -17.40 4.15
C ALA A 413 -18.17 -17.93 3.88
N ASN A 414 -18.86 -17.31 2.93
CA ASN A 414 -20.20 -17.69 2.54
C ASN A 414 -20.31 -17.72 1.01
N ARG A 415 -21.14 -18.62 0.47
CA ARG A 415 -21.58 -18.48 -0.92
C ARG A 415 -22.45 -17.22 -1.02
N ALA A 416 -22.16 -16.36 -1.97
CA ALA A 416 -22.96 -15.18 -2.23
C ALA A 416 -24.00 -15.55 -3.31
N ASP A 417 -25.27 -15.35 -2.98
CA ASP A 417 -26.33 -15.49 -3.98
C ASP A 417 -26.22 -14.32 -4.96
N PHE A 418 -26.17 -14.66 -6.23
CA PHE A 418 -26.07 -13.68 -7.32
C PHE A 418 -27.35 -13.67 -8.13
N ASN A 419 -28.14 -12.60 -7.99
CA ASN A 419 -29.28 -12.35 -8.86
C ASN A 419 -28.83 -11.60 -10.10
N VAL A 420 -28.68 -12.32 -11.22
CA VAL A 420 -28.22 -11.74 -12.50
C VAL A 420 -29.10 -10.58 -12.97
N ALA A 421 -30.41 -10.63 -12.72
CA ALA A 421 -31.33 -9.58 -13.14
C ALA A 421 -31.14 -8.30 -12.34
N GLU A 422 -31.03 -8.39 -11.01
CA GLU A 422 -30.79 -7.23 -10.14
C GLU A 422 -29.43 -6.57 -10.43
N GLU A 423 -28.41 -7.38 -10.69
CA GLU A 423 -27.08 -6.85 -11.02
C GLU A 423 -27.02 -6.19 -12.39
N ALA A 424 -27.71 -6.76 -13.38
CA ALA A 424 -27.84 -6.14 -14.71
C ALA A 424 -28.59 -4.81 -14.64
N GLU A 425 -29.63 -4.71 -13.81
CA GLU A 425 -30.38 -3.46 -13.59
C GLU A 425 -29.51 -2.41 -12.89
N ARG A 426 -28.74 -2.81 -11.87
CA ARG A 426 -27.79 -1.94 -11.16
C ARG A 426 -26.72 -1.39 -12.10
N LEU A 427 -26.09 -2.26 -12.92
CA LEU A 427 -25.06 -1.86 -13.87
C LEU A 427 -25.60 -0.96 -15.00
N SER A 428 -26.84 -1.20 -15.43
CA SER A 428 -27.51 -0.33 -16.42
C SER A 428 -27.74 1.07 -15.86
N GLN A 429 -28.13 1.16 -14.59
CA GLN A 429 -28.36 2.43 -13.90
C GLN A 429 -27.05 3.20 -13.67
N GLU A 430 -25.98 2.52 -13.29
CA GLU A 430 -24.64 3.11 -13.17
C GLU A 430 -24.11 3.64 -14.52
N LEU A 431 -24.40 2.95 -15.62
CA LEU A 431 -24.05 3.41 -16.96
C LEU A 431 -24.87 4.64 -17.40
N GLU A 432 -26.14 4.70 -17.04
CA GLU A 432 -26.99 5.88 -17.31
C GLU A 432 -26.53 7.11 -16.51
N ASP A 433 -26.05 6.92 -15.29
CA ASP A 433 -25.54 8.00 -14.43
C ASP A 433 -24.16 8.53 -14.90
N LEU A 434 -23.42 7.78 -15.73
CA LEU A 434 -22.12 8.16 -16.29
C LEU A 434 -22.21 8.85 -17.67
N LEU A 435 -23.36 8.81 -18.33
CA LEU A 435 -23.65 9.42 -19.63
C LEU A 435 -24.36 10.77 -19.49
#